data_ccf960982cc4f2590283716258db440e
#
_entry.id   ccf960982cc4f2590283716258db440e
#
_cell.length_a   1.000
_cell.length_b   1.000
_cell.length_c   1.000
_cell.angle_alpha   90.00
_cell.angle_beta   90.00
_cell.angle_gamma   90.00
#
_symmetry.space_group_name_H-M   'P 1'
#
loop_
_entity.id
_entity.type
_entity.pdbx_description
1 polymer ?
#
loop_
_entity_poly.entity_id
_entity_poly.type
_entity_poly.pdbx_seq_one_letter_code
_entity_poly.pdbx_strand_id
1 'polypeptide(L)'
;MPLQTTFYNFNEPTINTVYEVGGVYGLAEAQWLNPGYYTILYVGKSGNLRERLKYHLNNPPAAGITHFFVERIDSTAARTLREEQLIAEFKPVGNTQLK
;
A
#
# COMPACT_ATOMS: atom_id res chain seq x y z
N MET A 1 17.15 0.82 1.50
CA MET A 1 16.97 0.03 0.30
C MET A 1 15.81 0.56 -0.52
N PRO A 2 16.02 0.86 -1.79
CA PRO A 2 14.93 1.38 -2.59
C PRO A 2 13.82 0.35 -2.76
N LEU A 3 12.60 0.85 -2.87
CA LEU A 3 11.44 0.01 -3.12
C LEU A 3 11.45 -0.40 -4.58
N GLN A 4 11.53 -1.71 -4.83
CA GLN A 4 11.51 -2.26 -6.18
C GLN A 4 10.25 -3.09 -6.33
N THR A 5 9.17 -2.45 -6.75
CA THR A 5 7.90 -3.12 -6.86
C THR A 5 7.10 -2.56 -8.02
N THR A 6 6.05 -3.25 -8.36
CA THR A 6 5.14 -2.83 -9.40
C THR A 6 3.94 -2.14 -8.76
N PHE A 7 3.55 -1.01 -9.34
CA PHE A 7 2.35 -0.30 -8.92
C PHE A 7 1.19 -0.66 -9.84
N TYR A 8 0.03 -0.91 -9.25
CA TYR A 8 -1.18 -1.30 -9.95
C TYR A 8 -2.27 -0.27 -9.74
N ASN A 9 -3.19 -0.18 -10.67
CA ASN A 9 -4.30 0.77 -10.56
C ASN A 9 -5.16 0.43 -9.34
N PHE A 10 -5.51 1.45 -8.57
CA PHE A 10 -6.31 1.28 -7.36
C PHE A 10 -7.79 1.31 -7.74
N ASN A 11 -8.31 0.17 -8.18
CA ASN A 11 -9.70 0.00 -8.55
C ASN A 11 -10.14 -1.43 -8.29
N GLU A 12 -11.45 -1.66 -8.30
CA GLU A 12 -11.99 -2.95 -7.92
C GLU A 12 -11.54 -4.09 -8.85
N PRO A 13 -11.58 -3.95 -10.18
CA PRO A 13 -11.15 -5.06 -11.03
C PRO A 13 -9.71 -5.49 -10.76
N THR A 14 -8.82 -4.53 -10.55
CA THR A 14 -7.41 -4.84 -10.29
C THR A 14 -7.24 -5.47 -8.92
N ILE A 15 -7.93 -4.95 -7.90
CA ILE A 15 -7.84 -5.51 -6.55
C ILE A 15 -8.32 -6.95 -6.53
N ASN A 16 -9.33 -7.28 -7.36
CA ASN A 16 -9.83 -8.65 -7.42
C ASN A 16 -8.82 -9.65 -7.96
N THR A 17 -7.72 -9.18 -8.56
CA THR A 17 -6.63 -10.06 -9.00
C THR A 17 -5.58 -10.30 -7.91
N VAL A 18 -5.65 -9.57 -6.81
CA VAL A 18 -4.72 -9.75 -5.70
C VAL A 18 -5.06 -11.03 -4.96
N TYR A 19 -4.04 -11.83 -4.62
CA TYR A 19 -4.26 -13.07 -3.89
C TYR A 19 -4.73 -12.79 -2.46
N GLU A 20 -5.53 -13.72 -1.93
CA GLU A 20 -6.01 -13.62 -0.55
C GLU A 20 -4.96 -14.18 0.38
N VAL A 21 -3.85 -13.49 0.47
CA VAL A 21 -2.70 -13.89 1.30
C VAL A 21 -2.28 -12.71 2.16
N GLY A 22 -1.49 -13.01 3.17
CA GLY A 22 -0.99 -11.97 4.07
C GLY A 22 0.20 -11.23 3.48
N GLY A 23 0.37 -10.00 3.90
CA GLY A 23 1.49 -9.20 3.47
C GLY A 23 1.41 -7.75 3.89
N VAL A 24 2.21 -6.94 3.21
CA VAL A 24 2.28 -5.50 3.39
C VAL A 24 1.82 -4.86 2.08
N TYR A 25 1.17 -3.71 2.19
CA TYR A 25 0.72 -2.98 1.01
C TYR A 25 0.99 -1.50 1.19
N GLY A 26 1.04 -0.80 0.06
CA GLY A 26 1.13 0.65 0.07
C GLY A 26 0.15 1.24 -0.89
N LEU A 27 -0.41 2.39 -0.51
CA LEU A 27 -1.33 3.16 -1.35
C LEU A 27 -0.60 4.43 -1.78
N ALA A 28 -0.68 4.75 -3.07
CA ALA A 28 0.17 5.78 -3.64
C ALA A 28 -0.59 6.65 -4.63
N GLU A 29 -0.03 7.82 -4.86
CA GLU A 29 -0.52 8.75 -5.88
C GLU A 29 0.51 8.87 -6.98
N ALA A 30 0.09 8.67 -8.24
CA ALA A 30 0.96 8.85 -9.38
C ALA A 30 1.29 10.33 -9.55
N GLN A 31 2.58 10.64 -9.79
CA GLN A 31 3.01 12.01 -10.01
C GLN A 31 2.80 12.35 -11.48
N TRP A 32 1.80 13.18 -11.75
CA TRP A 32 1.45 13.47 -13.14
C TRP A 32 2.53 14.27 -13.87
N LEU A 33 3.34 15.05 -13.14
CA LEU A 33 4.45 15.80 -13.73
C LEU A 33 5.68 14.94 -13.96
N ASN A 34 5.76 13.77 -13.32
CA ASN A 34 6.89 12.85 -13.43
C ASN A 34 6.37 11.44 -13.67
N PRO A 35 6.00 11.10 -14.91
CA PRO A 35 5.44 9.77 -15.18
C PRO A 35 6.38 8.68 -14.73
N GLY A 36 5.83 7.67 -14.08
CA GLY A 36 6.61 6.56 -13.55
C GLY A 36 7.04 6.74 -12.11
N TYR A 37 6.78 7.89 -11.50
CA TYR A 37 7.08 8.14 -10.08
C TYR A 37 5.80 8.19 -9.28
N TYR A 38 5.90 7.78 -8.02
CA TYR A 38 4.74 7.64 -7.13
C TYR A 38 5.08 8.19 -5.77
N THR A 39 4.09 8.81 -5.13
CA THR A 39 4.20 9.26 -3.75
C THR A 39 3.43 8.27 -2.88
N ILE A 40 4.11 7.65 -1.92
CA ILE A 40 3.46 6.70 -1.01
C ILE A 40 2.67 7.48 0.01
N LEU A 41 1.36 7.24 0.05
CA LEU A 41 0.45 7.97 0.93
C LEU A 41 0.07 7.20 2.19
N TYR A 42 0.16 5.86 2.15
CA TYR A 42 -0.19 5.03 3.28
C TYR A 42 0.45 3.65 3.13
N VAL A 43 0.93 3.09 4.23
CA VAL A 43 1.47 1.72 4.26
C VAL A 43 0.74 0.97 5.34
N GLY A 44 0.35 -0.28 5.05
CA GLY A 44 -0.34 -1.12 6.01
C GLY A 44 0.05 -2.58 5.88
N LYS A 45 -0.48 -3.39 6.77
CA LYS A 45 -0.27 -4.83 6.75
C LYS A 45 -1.61 -5.52 6.96
N SER A 46 -1.71 -6.76 6.49
CA SER A 46 -2.95 -7.50 6.61
C SER A 46 -2.71 -8.99 6.46
N GLY A 47 -3.58 -9.80 7.08
CA GLY A 47 -3.61 -11.23 6.82
C GLY A 47 -4.33 -11.59 5.54
N ASN A 48 -5.04 -10.65 4.93
CA ASN A 48 -5.72 -10.86 3.66
C ASN A 48 -5.64 -9.56 2.85
N LEU A 49 -4.66 -9.50 1.94
CA LEU A 49 -4.39 -8.27 1.18
C LEU A 49 -5.58 -7.84 0.34
N ARG A 50 -6.25 -8.79 -0.33
CA ARG A 50 -7.37 -8.43 -1.19
C ARG A 50 -8.49 -7.76 -0.40
N GLU A 51 -8.87 -8.33 0.72
CA GLU A 51 -9.96 -7.78 1.52
C GLU A 51 -9.61 -6.41 2.07
N ARG A 52 -8.36 -6.25 2.52
CA ARG A 52 -7.96 -4.97 3.09
C ARG A 52 -7.93 -3.87 2.04
N LEU A 53 -7.46 -4.20 0.83
CA LEU A 53 -7.47 -3.22 -0.26
C LEU A 53 -8.90 -2.84 -0.63
N LYS A 54 -9.83 -3.80 -0.65
CA LYS A 54 -11.24 -3.48 -0.90
C LYS A 54 -11.80 -2.57 0.18
N TYR A 55 -11.43 -2.80 1.42
CA TYR A 55 -11.85 -1.94 2.51
C TYR A 55 -11.40 -0.51 2.26
N HIS A 56 -10.14 -0.31 1.87
CA HIS A 56 -9.59 1.02 1.62
C HIS A 56 -10.17 1.67 0.37
N LEU A 57 -10.65 0.88 -0.57
CA LEU A 57 -11.33 1.44 -1.75
C LEU A 57 -12.57 2.23 -1.33
N ASN A 58 -13.27 1.73 -0.31
CA ASN A 58 -14.48 2.38 0.22
C ASN A 58 -14.18 3.30 1.39
N ASN A 59 -13.03 3.16 2.02
CA ASN A 59 -12.64 3.94 3.21
C ASN A 59 -11.19 4.38 3.05
N PRO A 60 -10.90 5.31 2.14
CA PRO A 60 -9.51 5.69 1.86
C PRO A 60 -8.85 6.36 3.07
N PRO A 61 -7.62 5.95 3.42
CA PRO A 61 -6.92 6.57 4.55
C PRO A 61 -6.27 7.91 4.19
N ALA A 62 -6.27 8.28 2.91
CA ALA A 62 -5.72 9.54 2.44
C ALA A 62 -6.38 9.89 1.13
N ALA A 63 -6.37 11.18 0.78
CA ALA A 63 -6.92 11.64 -0.49
C ALA A 63 -5.90 11.45 -1.61
N GLY A 64 -6.39 11.23 -2.83
CA GLY A 64 -5.54 11.23 -4.01
C GLY A 64 -4.92 9.90 -4.39
N ILE A 65 -5.33 8.81 -3.76
CA ILE A 65 -4.78 7.49 -4.05
C ILE A 65 -5.18 7.06 -5.46
N THR A 66 -4.18 6.74 -6.29
CA THR A 66 -4.42 6.27 -7.66
C THR A 66 -3.87 4.87 -7.89
N HIS A 67 -2.89 4.42 -7.10
CA HIS A 67 -2.20 3.15 -7.32
C HIS A 67 -1.90 2.48 -5.99
N PHE A 68 -1.54 1.20 -6.06
CA PHE A 68 -1.12 0.45 -4.88
C PHE A 68 -0.03 -0.55 -5.24
N PHE A 69 0.68 -1.01 -4.20
CA PHE A 69 1.59 -2.15 -4.34
C PHE A 69 1.33 -3.13 -3.22
N VAL A 70 1.75 -4.38 -3.42
CA VAL A 70 1.66 -5.41 -2.40
C VAL A 70 2.94 -6.20 -2.33
N GLU A 71 3.26 -6.69 -1.13
CA GLU A 71 4.36 -7.63 -0.90
C GLU A 71 3.81 -8.76 -0.06
N ARG A 72 3.83 -9.97 -0.61
CA ARG A 72 3.39 -11.13 0.15
C ARG A 72 4.41 -11.45 1.24
N ILE A 73 3.96 -11.53 2.47
CA ILE A 73 4.80 -11.90 3.61
C ILE A 73 3.97 -12.77 4.55
N ASP A 74 4.37 -14.04 4.68
CA ASP A 74 3.55 -15.00 5.39
C ASP A 74 3.64 -14.86 6.91
N SER A 75 4.77 -14.42 7.44
CA SER A 75 4.96 -14.31 8.87
C SER A 75 4.41 -13.00 9.42
N THR A 76 3.61 -13.06 10.48
CA THR A 76 3.05 -11.87 11.12
C THR A 76 4.17 -10.95 11.64
N ALA A 77 5.21 -11.53 12.23
CA ALA A 77 6.33 -10.74 12.74
C ALA A 77 7.07 -10.02 11.60
N ALA A 78 7.27 -10.72 10.48
CA ALA A 78 7.95 -10.12 9.33
C ALA A 78 7.11 -9.01 8.70
N ARG A 79 5.77 -9.17 8.67
CA ARG A 79 4.89 -8.11 8.17
C ARG A 79 5.04 -6.84 9.01
N THR A 80 5.05 -6.99 10.32
CA THR A 80 5.17 -5.86 11.22
C THR A 80 6.49 -5.13 11.01
N LEU A 81 7.57 -5.89 10.89
CA LEU A 81 8.89 -5.30 10.67
C LEU A 81 8.94 -4.56 9.33
N ARG A 82 8.41 -5.19 8.28
CA ARG A 82 8.43 -4.58 6.95
C ARG A 82 7.59 -3.31 6.90
N GLU A 83 6.41 -3.35 7.52
CA GLU A 83 5.57 -2.16 7.61
C GLU A 83 6.30 -1.01 8.29
N GLU A 84 6.96 -1.30 9.41
CA GLU A 84 7.70 -0.28 10.14
C GLU A 84 8.83 0.31 9.31
N GLN A 85 9.54 -0.55 8.57
CA GLN A 85 10.62 -0.10 7.69
C GLN A 85 10.11 0.84 6.61
N LEU A 86 9.00 0.49 5.99
CA LEU A 86 8.44 1.31 4.91
C LEU A 86 7.88 2.62 5.44
N ILE A 87 7.24 2.61 6.60
CA ILE A 87 6.74 3.84 7.20
C ILE A 87 7.90 4.76 7.55
N ALA A 88 8.99 4.20 8.10
CA ALA A 88 10.15 5.00 8.45
C ALA A 88 10.82 5.60 7.21
N GLU A 89 10.85 4.84 6.11
CA GLU A 89 11.49 5.30 4.88
C GLU A 89 10.67 6.36 4.17
N PHE A 90 9.38 6.14 4.01
CA PHE A 90 8.54 7.02 3.18
C PHE A 90 7.76 8.05 3.98
N LYS A 91 7.57 7.83 5.27
CA LYS A 91 6.83 8.74 6.15
C LYS A 91 5.51 9.17 5.53
N PRO A 92 4.64 8.20 5.16
CA PRO A 92 3.42 8.53 4.41
C PRO A 92 2.48 9.38 5.25
N VAL A 93 1.83 10.35 4.60
CA VAL A 93 0.94 11.26 5.32
C VAL A 93 -0.23 10.52 5.97
N GLY A 94 -0.75 9.46 5.33
CA GLY A 94 -1.86 8.70 5.88
C GLY A 94 -1.52 7.99 7.17
N ASN A 95 -0.25 7.62 7.37
CA ASN A 95 0.19 6.97 8.59
C ASN A 95 0.48 7.97 9.71
N THR A 96 0.71 9.23 9.37
CA THR A 96 1.05 10.23 10.38
C THR A 96 -0.15 11.03 10.86
N GLN A 97 -1.33 10.82 10.25
CA GLN A 97 -2.54 11.55 10.60
C GLN A 97 -3.33 10.91 11.73
N LEU A 98 -2.83 9.88 12.33
CA LEU A 98 -3.62 9.03 13.23
C LEU A 98 -3.65 9.54 14.66
N LYS A 99 -3.58 10.79 14.89
CA LYS A 99 -3.56 11.25 16.29
C LYS A 99 -4.85 11.88 16.71
#